data_9194995a877f6e06538b519db1f4a86b
#
_entry.id   9194995a877f6e06538b519db1f4a86b
#
_cell.length_a   1.000
_cell.length_b   1.000
_cell.length_c   1.000
_cell.angle_alpha   90.00
_cell.angle_beta   90.00
_cell.angle_gamma   90.00
#
_symmetry.space_group_name_H-M   'P 1'
#
loop_
_entity.id
_entity.type
_entity.pdbx_description
1 polymer ?
#
loop_
_entity_poly.entity_id
_entity_poly.type
_entity_poly.pdbx_seq_one_letter_code
_entity_poly.pdbx_strand_id
1 'polypeptide(L)'
;MLVSRNGYADSLVVTGRLCGGEPVAVTVEDGVISRIEPAAATNLVLAPAFVDPHVHLRTPGREDEETIASGTAAAAAGGYCAILAMPNTDPVVDSATVLRSLRETARREAVVPVGFMASISKGLQGEKLTEMGELGDAGAAAFTDDGRPVVSAALLRRALQYAELTGRPLALHCEEPTLSRAGHMRDGRLSAELGIGGWPSVAESVMVERDLALAAYEGQPLHLMHL
;
A
#
# COMPACT_ATOMS: atom_id res chain seq x y z
N MET A 1 -10.55 -1.73 5.31
CA MET A 1 -11.63 -2.19 4.39
C MET A 1 -11.60 -1.32 3.13
N LEU A 2 -11.59 -1.95 1.95
CA LEU A 2 -11.56 -1.27 0.65
C LEU A 2 -12.87 -0.53 0.38
N VAL A 3 -12.81 0.61 -0.30
CA VAL A 3 -13.97 1.42 -0.70
C VAL A 3 -13.81 1.94 -2.13
N SER A 4 -14.91 2.00 -2.90
CA SER A 4 -15.00 2.59 -4.22
C SER A 4 -16.39 3.20 -4.44
N ARG A 5 -16.55 3.98 -5.52
CA ARG A 5 -17.84 4.59 -5.89
C ARG A 5 -18.81 3.64 -6.61
N ASN A 6 -18.31 2.54 -7.16
CA ASN A 6 -19.06 1.75 -8.15
C ASN A 6 -19.55 0.41 -7.61
N GLY A 7 -20.75 0.04 -8.03
CA GLY A 7 -21.16 -1.36 -8.15
C GLY A 7 -20.47 -2.02 -9.35
N TYR A 8 -20.57 -3.34 -9.42
CA TYR A 8 -20.10 -4.12 -10.58
C TYR A 8 -21.09 -3.97 -11.73
N ALA A 9 -20.60 -4.18 -12.97
CA ALA A 9 -21.51 -4.35 -14.10
C ALA A 9 -22.35 -5.62 -13.88
N ASP A 10 -23.64 -5.57 -14.22
CA ASP A 10 -24.56 -6.71 -14.06
C ASP A 10 -24.07 -7.93 -14.85
N SER A 11 -23.47 -7.71 -16.01
CA SER A 11 -22.85 -8.76 -16.83
C SER A 11 -21.70 -8.20 -17.68
N LEU A 12 -20.64 -8.98 -17.82
CA LEU A 12 -19.48 -8.67 -18.65
C LEU A 12 -18.93 -9.97 -19.28
N VAL A 13 -18.58 -9.92 -20.58
CA VAL A 13 -17.83 -10.99 -21.23
C VAL A 13 -16.48 -10.47 -21.64
N VAL A 14 -15.41 -11.14 -21.19
CA VAL A 14 -14.03 -10.82 -21.53
C VAL A 14 -13.41 -11.99 -22.28
N THR A 15 -12.85 -11.74 -23.47
CA THR A 15 -12.21 -12.76 -24.29
C THR A 15 -10.70 -12.55 -24.32
N GLY A 16 -9.95 -13.63 -24.10
CA GLY A 16 -8.50 -13.63 -24.14
C GLY A 16 -7.93 -15.01 -23.95
N ARG A 17 -6.63 -15.13 -24.04
CA ARG A 17 -5.92 -16.38 -23.75
C ARG A 17 -5.45 -16.38 -22.30
N LEU A 18 -5.79 -17.39 -21.54
CA LEU A 18 -5.21 -17.59 -20.22
C LEU A 18 -3.69 -17.75 -20.34
N CYS A 19 -2.96 -17.31 -19.33
CA CYS A 19 -1.50 -17.41 -19.33
C CYS A 19 -1.07 -18.88 -19.52
N GLY A 20 -0.39 -19.18 -20.63
CA GLY A 20 0.02 -20.55 -21.02
C GLY A 20 -1.11 -21.46 -21.52
N GLY A 21 -2.34 -20.94 -21.72
CA GLY A 21 -3.53 -21.72 -22.13
C GLY A 21 -4.12 -21.33 -23.47
N GLU A 22 -5.28 -21.90 -23.77
CA GLU A 22 -6.06 -21.66 -24.98
C GLU A 22 -6.93 -20.39 -24.84
N PRO A 23 -7.40 -19.82 -25.98
CA PRO A 23 -8.35 -18.70 -25.95
C PRO A 23 -9.68 -19.09 -25.30
N VAL A 24 -10.15 -18.24 -24.39
CA VAL A 24 -11.41 -18.41 -23.68
C VAL A 24 -12.24 -17.12 -23.66
N ALA A 25 -13.55 -17.26 -23.56
CA ALA A 25 -14.48 -16.23 -23.17
C ALA A 25 -14.88 -16.47 -21.71
N VAL A 26 -14.66 -15.49 -20.87
CA VAL A 26 -15.02 -15.49 -19.44
C VAL A 26 -16.25 -14.61 -19.26
N THR A 27 -17.35 -15.18 -18.82
CA THR A 27 -18.57 -14.46 -18.47
C THR A 27 -18.56 -14.16 -16.98
N VAL A 28 -18.75 -12.91 -16.63
CA VAL A 28 -18.91 -12.43 -15.25
C VAL A 28 -20.34 -11.92 -15.08
N GLU A 29 -21.03 -12.40 -14.07
CA GLU A 29 -22.38 -11.97 -13.68
C GLU A 29 -22.34 -11.63 -12.19
N ASP A 30 -22.87 -10.48 -11.83
CA ASP A 30 -22.92 -9.99 -10.44
C ASP A 30 -21.53 -10.02 -9.74
N GLY A 31 -20.46 -9.72 -10.48
CA GLY A 31 -19.09 -9.72 -9.98
C GLY A 31 -18.46 -11.10 -9.78
N VAL A 32 -19.13 -12.17 -10.24
CA VAL A 32 -18.64 -13.56 -10.13
C VAL A 32 -18.45 -14.16 -11.53
N ILE A 33 -17.36 -14.92 -11.73
CA ILE A 33 -17.18 -15.69 -12.95
C ILE A 33 -18.24 -16.81 -12.98
N SER A 34 -19.22 -16.67 -13.88
CA SER A 34 -20.31 -17.65 -14.04
C SER A 34 -20.00 -18.72 -15.07
N ARG A 35 -19.15 -18.41 -16.09
CA ARG A 35 -18.84 -19.32 -17.18
C ARG A 35 -17.47 -19.04 -17.79
N ILE A 36 -16.81 -20.12 -18.24
CA ILE A 36 -15.58 -20.07 -19.06
C ILE A 36 -15.80 -21.02 -20.23
N GLU A 37 -15.71 -20.52 -21.46
CA GLU A 37 -15.95 -21.30 -22.69
C GLU A 37 -14.79 -21.09 -23.67
N PRO A 38 -14.51 -22.07 -24.55
CA PRO A 38 -13.56 -21.87 -25.65
C PRO A 38 -13.96 -20.66 -26.52
N ALA A 39 -12.99 -19.90 -26.97
CA ALA A 39 -13.19 -18.74 -27.82
C ALA A 39 -12.31 -18.77 -29.07
N ALA A 40 -12.62 -17.89 -30.03
CA ALA A 40 -11.77 -17.69 -31.20
C ALA A 40 -10.37 -17.21 -30.82
N ALA A 41 -9.38 -17.48 -31.67
CA ALA A 41 -8.01 -17.05 -31.45
C ALA A 41 -7.91 -15.54 -31.25
N THR A 42 -7.15 -15.12 -30.25
CA THR A 42 -6.91 -13.74 -29.89
C THR A 42 -5.48 -13.54 -29.41
N ASN A 43 -4.94 -12.33 -29.62
CA ASN A 43 -3.63 -11.92 -29.09
C ASN A 43 -3.72 -11.33 -27.68
N LEU A 44 -4.92 -11.15 -27.14
CA LEU A 44 -5.10 -10.65 -25.77
C LEU A 44 -4.81 -11.76 -24.78
N VAL A 45 -4.18 -11.42 -23.67
CA VAL A 45 -3.92 -12.32 -22.55
C VAL A 45 -4.85 -11.95 -21.40
N LEU A 46 -5.53 -12.96 -20.83
CA LEU A 46 -6.28 -12.83 -19.59
C LEU A 46 -5.41 -13.25 -18.41
N ALA A 47 -5.30 -12.39 -17.44
CA ALA A 47 -4.62 -12.64 -16.18
C ALA A 47 -5.46 -12.09 -15.01
N PRO A 48 -5.25 -12.58 -13.78
CA PRO A 48 -5.78 -11.91 -12.60
C PRO A 48 -5.34 -10.44 -12.61
N ALA A 49 -6.26 -9.54 -12.23
CA ALA A 49 -5.93 -8.14 -12.11
C ALA A 49 -4.91 -7.91 -10.98
N PHE A 50 -4.10 -6.86 -11.12
CA PHE A 50 -3.06 -6.54 -10.15
C PHE A 50 -3.64 -5.86 -8.90
N VAL A 51 -2.92 -5.97 -7.78
CA VAL A 51 -3.15 -5.20 -6.56
C VAL A 51 -1.87 -4.44 -6.27
N ASP A 52 -1.99 -3.12 -6.04
CA ASP A 52 -0.85 -2.31 -5.61
C ASP A 52 -1.01 -1.98 -4.11
N PRO A 53 -0.18 -2.57 -3.24
CA PRO A 53 -0.26 -2.33 -1.81
C PRO A 53 0.44 -1.03 -1.37
N HIS A 54 0.98 -0.22 -2.30
CA HIS A 54 1.77 0.96 -1.95
C HIS A 54 1.63 2.08 -2.96
N VAL A 55 0.66 2.99 -2.74
CA VAL A 55 0.46 4.16 -3.60
C VAL A 55 0.33 5.45 -2.78
N HIS A 56 0.62 6.59 -3.42
CA HIS A 56 0.47 7.92 -2.83
C HIS A 56 -0.58 8.71 -3.60
N LEU A 57 -1.80 8.81 -3.05
CA LEU A 57 -2.90 9.56 -3.67
C LEU A 57 -2.88 11.05 -3.35
N ARG A 58 -1.95 11.51 -2.54
CA ARG A 58 -1.70 12.91 -2.18
C ARG A 58 -2.89 13.68 -1.59
N THR A 59 -4.05 13.10 -1.53
CA THR A 59 -5.26 13.62 -0.87
C THR A 59 -5.33 13.09 0.57
N PRO A 60 -5.52 13.96 1.59
CA PRO A 60 -5.66 15.40 1.50
C PRO A 60 -4.33 16.16 1.42
N GLY A 61 -4.38 17.39 0.92
CA GLY A 61 -3.36 18.42 1.10
C GLY A 61 -2.45 18.69 -0.09
N ARG A 62 -2.36 17.77 -1.06
CA ARG A 62 -1.55 17.92 -2.28
C ARG A 62 -2.29 17.43 -3.51
N GLU A 63 -3.53 17.87 -3.64
CA GLU A 63 -4.42 17.52 -4.74
C GLU A 63 -3.96 18.09 -6.10
N ASP A 64 -3.01 19.01 -6.09
CA ASP A 64 -2.29 19.51 -7.27
C ASP A 64 -1.36 18.46 -7.88
N GLU A 65 -0.89 17.50 -7.10
CA GLU A 65 -0.03 16.39 -7.58
C GLU A 65 -0.87 15.18 -8.00
N GLU A 66 -1.79 14.74 -7.12
CA GLU A 66 -2.62 13.55 -7.34
C GLU A 66 -3.90 13.62 -6.49
N THR A 67 -5.01 13.13 -7.04
CA THR A 67 -6.29 13.00 -6.33
C THR A 67 -6.71 11.54 -6.23
N ILE A 68 -7.68 11.24 -5.37
CA ILE A 68 -8.29 9.91 -5.31
C ILE A 68 -8.88 9.53 -6.68
N ALA A 69 -9.53 10.47 -7.36
CA ALA A 69 -10.13 10.22 -8.67
C ALA A 69 -9.06 9.92 -9.74
N SER A 70 -8.00 10.75 -9.84
CA SER A 70 -6.97 10.59 -10.88
C SER A 70 -6.10 9.36 -10.62
N GLY A 71 -5.63 9.13 -9.39
CA GLY A 71 -4.81 7.98 -9.06
C GLY A 71 -5.54 6.65 -9.22
N THR A 72 -6.82 6.59 -8.83
CA THR A 72 -7.62 5.37 -9.03
C THR A 72 -7.99 5.13 -10.49
N ALA A 73 -8.14 6.20 -11.31
CA ALA A 73 -8.30 6.06 -12.76
C ALA A 73 -7.01 5.57 -13.43
N ALA A 74 -5.85 6.06 -13.00
CA ALA A 74 -4.55 5.58 -13.45
C ALA A 74 -4.34 4.09 -13.09
N ALA A 75 -4.70 3.70 -11.86
CA ALA A 75 -4.66 2.30 -11.43
C ALA A 75 -5.53 1.41 -12.33
N ALA A 76 -6.78 1.83 -12.60
CA ALA A 76 -7.67 1.09 -13.50
C ALA A 76 -7.07 0.94 -14.90
N ALA A 77 -6.50 2.02 -15.46
CA ALA A 77 -5.83 2.00 -16.75
C ALA A 77 -4.59 1.08 -16.77
N GLY A 78 -3.92 0.93 -15.63
CA GLY A 78 -2.78 0.03 -15.43
C GLY A 78 -3.17 -1.44 -15.18
N GLY A 79 -4.46 -1.76 -15.11
CA GLY A 79 -4.93 -3.13 -14.85
C GLY A 79 -4.97 -3.51 -13.36
N TYR A 80 -4.94 -2.54 -12.45
CA TYR A 80 -5.07 -2.77 -11.01
C TYR A 80 -6.54 -2.80 -10.61
N CYS A 81 -6.93 -3.77 -9.81
CA CYS A 81 -8.30 -3.91 -9.29
C CYS A 81 -8.45 -3.39 -7.85
N ALA A 82 -7.36 -3.15 -7.16
CA ALA A 82 -7.35 -2.56 -5.81
C ALA A 82 -5.98 -1.92 -5.53
N ILE A 83 -5.98 -0.88 -4.70
CA ILE A 83 -4.77 -0.18 -4.26
C ILE A 83 -4.83 0.13 -2.77
N LEU A 84 -3.65 0.25 -2.12
CA LEU A 84 -3.54 0.73 -0.74
C LEU A 84 -2.78 2.05 -0.69
N ALA A 85 -3.41 3.09 -0.14
CA ALA A 85 -2.85 4.43 -0.06
C ALA A 85 -2.11 4.66 1.25
N MET A 86 -0.91 5.25 1.13
CA MET A 86 -0.05 5.60 2.27
C MET A 86 -0.58 6.79 3.06
N PRO A 87 -0.26 6.89 4.37
CA PRO A 87 -0.81 7.91 5.27
C PRO A 87 -0.08 9.25 5.25
N ASN A 88 0.99 9.41 4.47
CA ASN A 88 1.85 10.60 4.43
C ASN A 88 1.24 11.77 3.64
N THR A 89 0.07 12.16 4.03
CA THR A 89 -0.73 13.27 3.50
C THR A 89 -0.67 14.50 4.42
N ASP A 90 -1.36 15.58 4.09
CA ASP A 90 -1.47 16.79 4.91
C ASP A 90 -2.94 17.19 5.08
N PRO A 91 -3.55 16.94 6.24
CA PRO A 91 -2.98 16.28 7.43
C PRO A 91 -2.67 14.80 7.21
N VAL A 92 -1.71 14.29 8.00
CA VAL A 92 -1.38 12.86 8.08
C VAL A 92 -2.61 12.04 8.49
N VAL A 93 -2.73 10.82 7.97
CA VAL A 93 -3.82 9.90 8.37
C VAL A 93 -3.51 9.29 9.75
N ASP A 94 -3.49 10.11 10.77
CA ASP A 94 -3.16 9.75 12.16
C ASP A 94 -4.34 9.82 13.13
N SER A 95 -5.55 10.09 12.61
CA SER A 95 -6.79 10.16 13.37
C SER A 95 -7.96 9.53 12.62
N ALA A 96 -8.91 8.99 13.39
CA ALA A 96 -10.11 8.39 12.83
C ALA A 96 -10.95 9.38 12.01
N THR A 97 -10.91 10.68 12.33
CA THR A 97 -11.62 11.72 11.60
C THR A 97 -11.07 11.88 10.17
N VAL A 98 -9.76 12.01 10.02
CA VAL A 98 -9.11 12.11 8.71
C VAL A 98 -9.38 10.84 7.89
N LEU A 99 -9.22 9.66 8.49
CA LEU A 99 -9.46 8.40 7.81
C LEU A 99 -10.90 8.24 7.33
N ARG A 100 -11.90 8.60 8.16
CA ARG A 100 -13.32 8.54 7.75
C ARG A 100 -13.62 9.51 6.61
N SER A 101 -13.08 10.72 6.63
CA SER A 101 -13.22 11.71 5.56
C SER A 101 -12.67 11.18 4.23
N LEU A 102 -11.45 10.61 4.25
CA LEU A 102 -10.85 9.99 3.05
C LEU A 102 -11.69 8.85 2.49
N ARG A 103 -12.17 7.98 3.35
CA ARG A 103 -13.03 6.86 2.93
C ARG A 103 -14.35 7.33 2.34
N GLU A 104 -14.92 8.42 2.86
CA GLU A 104 -16.12 9.02 2.32
C GLU A 104 -15.87 9.65 0.95
N THR A 105 -14.75 10.33 0.77
CA THR A 105 -14.33 10.85 -0.54
C THR A 105 -14.11 9.72 -1.54
N ALA A 106 -13.42 8.65 -1.15
CA ALA A 106 -13.21 7.49 -2.00
C ALA A 106 -14.52 6.79 -2.44
N ARG A 107 -15.54 6.75 -1.57
CA ARG A 107 -16.87 6.23 -1.96
C ARG A 107 -17.53 7.04 -3.08
N ARG A 108 -17.20 8.31 -3.21
CA ARG A 108 -17.74 9.18 -4.27
C ARG A 108 -16.88 9.16 -5.53
N GLU A 109 -15.57 9.02 -5.39
CA GLU A 109 -14.62 9.36 -6.45
C GLU A 109 -13.79 8.17 -6.94
N ALA A 110 -13.53 7.17 -6.11
CA ALA A 110 -12.60 6.10 -6.47
C ALA A 110 -13.15 5.18 -7.56
N VAL A 111 -12.41 5.05 -8.65
CA VAL A 111 -12.75 4.18 -9.79
C VAL A 111 -12.50 2.72 -9.46
N VAL A 112 -11.40 2.41 -8.78
CA VAL A 112 -11.10 1.08 -8.23
C VAL A 112 -11.12 1.11 -6.71
N PRO A 113 -11.35 -0.03 -6.04
CA PRO A 113 -11.29 -0.14 -4.60
C PRO A 113 -10.00 0.39 -3.99
N VAL A 114 -10.11 1.27 -3.00
CA VAL A 114 -9.00 1.84 -2.24
C VAL A 114 -9.07 1.43 -0.78
N GLY A 115 -7.96 0.93 -0.24
CA GLY A 115 -7.72 0.85 1.19
C GLY A 115 -6.79 1.98 1.62
N PHE A 116 -7.03 2.55 2.79
CA PHE A 116 -6.15 3.57 3.37
C PHE A 116 -5.36 2.96 4.53
N MET A 117 -4.06 3.12 4.51
CA MET A 117 -3.24 2.87 5.68
C MET A 117 -3.32 4.08 6.62
N ALA A 118 -3.19 3.82 7.91
CA ALA A 118 -3.06 4.86 8.92
C ALA A 118 -1.64 4.88 9.47
N SER A 119 -1.21 6.01 10.03
CA SER A 119 0.14 6.09 10.58
C SER A 119 0.27 5.29 11.89
N ILE A 120 1.45 4.74 12.10
CA ILE A 120 1.85 4.11 13.36
C ILE A 120 2.01 5.18 14.43
N SER A 121 2.73 6.25 14.10
CA SER A 121 3.01 7.34 15.04
C SER A 121 2.30 8.64 14.67
N LYS A 122 1.99 9.45 15.67
CA LYS A 122 1.38 10.78 15.49
C LYS A 122 2.26 11.65 14.61
N GLY A 123 1.65 12.19 13.55
CA GLY A 123 2.33 13.05 12.57
C GLY A 123 3.54 12.41 11.90
N LEU A 124 3.66 11.08 11.88
CA LEU A 124 4.83 10.32 11.36
C LEU A 124 6.14 10.72 12.07
N GLN A 125 6.11 11.06 13.37
CA GLN A 125 7.29 11.54 14.09
C GLN A 125 8.10 10.42 14.75
N GLY A 126 7.57 9.17 14.83
CA GLY A 126 8.25 8.06 15.48
C GLY A 126 8.37 8.19 17.01
N GLU A 127 7.60 9.10 17.64
CA GLU A 127 7.70 9.41 19.08
C GLU A 127 6.53 8.82 19.89
N LYS A 128 5.31 8.98 19.41
CA LYS A 128 4.09 8.57 20.09
C LYS A 128 3.17 7.81 19.16
N LEU A 129 2.65 6.66 19.60
CA LEU A 129 1.67 5.88 18.84
C LEU A 129 0.38 6.68 18.60
N THR A 130 -0.25 6.41 17.48
CA THR A 130 -1.63 6.81 17.19
C THR A 130 -2.61 5.96 18.01
N GLU A 131 -3.88 6.36 18.01
CA GLU A 131 -4.96 5.54 18.60
C GLU A 131 -5.32 4.41 17.62
N MET A 132 -4.42 3.40 17.50
CA MET A 132 -4.51 2.35 16.50
C MET A 132 -5.83 1.57 16.57
N GLY A 133 -6.39 1.38 17.78
CA GLY A 133 -7.70 0.77 17.95
C GLY A 133 -8.81 1.56 17.25
N GLU A 134 -8.91 2.86 17.48
CA GLU A 134 -9.89 3.74 16.84
C GLU A 134 -9.70 3.81 15.31
N LEU A 135 -8.44 3.81 14.86
CA LEU A 135 -8.11 3.79 13.44
C LEU A 135 -8.49 2.45 12.79
N GLY A 136 -8.29 1.35 13.48
CA GLY A 136 -8.74 0.02 13.06
C GLY A 136 -10.25 -0.04 12.89
N ASP A 137 -11.01 0.46 13.88
CA ASP A 137 -12.48 0.56 13.85
C ASP A 137 -12.96 1.53 12.76
N ALA A 138 -12.23 2.61 12.51
CA ALA A 138 -12.50 3.53 11.40
C ALA A 138 -12.20 2.91 10.03
N GLY A 139 -11.56 1.74 9.97
CA GLY A 139 -11.34 0.93 8.78
C GLY A 139 -9.98 1.13 8.12
N ALA A 140 -8.93 1.41 8.89
CA ALA A 140 -7.56 1.32 8.41
C ALA A 140 -7.30 -0.06 7.78
N ALA A 141 -6.59 -0.11 6.66
CA ALA A 141 -6.21 -1.35 6.01
C ALA A 141 -4.98 -2.00 6.67
N ALA A 142 -4.04 -1.16 7.07
CA ALA A 142 -2.80 -1.50 7.77
C ALA A 142 -2.27 -0.23 8.46
N PHE A 143 -1.12 -0.34 9.15
CA PHE A 143 -0.46 0.80 9.78
C PHE A 143 0.96 0.95 9.25
N THR A 144 1.37 2.18 8.95
CA THR A 144 2.71 2.48 8.44
C THR A 144 3.10 3.92 8.72
N ASP A 145 4.39 4.17 8.92
CA ASP A 145 4.96 5.53 8.89
C ASP A 145 5.72 5.76 7.57
N ASP A 146 5.18 5.28 6.45
CA ASP A 146 5.84 5.34 5.15
C ASP A 146 6.46 6.70 4.82
N GLY A 147 7.64 6.62 4.20
CA GLY A 147 8.55 7.75 3.98
C GLY A 147 9.38 8.10 5.21
N ARG A 148 9.12 7.49 6.38
CA ARG A 148 9.93 7.61 7.60
C ARG A 148 10.02 6.27 8.33
N PRO A 149 11.22 5.86 8.78
CA PRO A 149 11.36 4.65 9.57
C PRO A 149 10.88 4.85 11.01
N VAL A 150 10.33 3.83 11.62
CA VAL A 150 10.11 3.78 13.07
C VAL A 150 11.44 3.42 13.75
N VAL A 151 12.25 4.43 14.05
CA VAL A 151 13.61 4.24 14.58
C VAL A 151 13.61 3.59 15.97
N SER A 152 12.65 3.96 16.84
CA SER A 152 12.54 3.41 18.18
C SER A 152 12.07 1.97 18.20
N ALA A 153 12.95 1.02 18.53
CA ALA A 153 12.60 -0.38 18.73
C ALA A 153 11.51 -0.58 19.80
N ALA A 154 11.52 0.24 20.85
CA ALA A 154 10.50 0.19 21.90
C ALA A 154 9.12 0.66 21.41
N LEU A 155 9.07 1.67 20.52
CA LEU A 155 7.84 2.12 19.90
C LEU A 155 7.31 1.06 18.94
N LEU A 156 8.16 0.50 18.08
CA LEU A 156 7.78 -0.55 17.14
C LEU A 156 7.24 -1.79 17.86
N ARG A 157 7.91 -2.21 18.92
CA ARG A 157 7.43 -3.33 19.73
C ARG A 157 6.02 -3.10 20.28
N ARG A 158 5.73 -1.89 20.80
CA ARG A 158 4.38 -1.54 21.26
C ARG A 158 3.38 -1.49 20.10
N ALA A 159 3.81 -0.98 18.93
CA ALA A 159 2.96 -0.96 17.74
C ALA A 159 2.56 -2.38 17.30
N LEU A 160 3.49 -3.36 17.35
CA LEU A 160 3.21 -4.76 17.05
C LEU A 160 2.16 -5.33 18.01
N GLN A 161 2.29 -5.05 19.32
CA GLN A 161 1.30 -5.48 20.34
C GLN A 161 -0.09 -4.87 20.08
N TYR A 162 -0.16 -3.57 19.68
CA TYR A 162 -1.44 -2.94 19.34
C TYR A 162 -2.00 -3.44 18.01
N ALA A 163 -1.14 -3.76 17.03
CA ALA A 163 -1.56 -4.33 15.76
C ALA A 163 -2.31 -5.66 15.94
N GLU A 164 -1.87 -6.50 16.90
CA GLU A 164 -2.57 -7.72 17.27
C GLU A 164 -4.04 -7.45 17.65
N LEU A 165 -4.28 -6.46 18.50
CA LEU A 165 -5.63 -6.11 18.96
C LEU A 165 -6.54 -5.63 17.83
N THR A 166 -5.97 -5.03 16.79
CA THR A 166 -6.73 -4.52 15.62
C THR A 166 -6.91 -5.57 14.53
N GLY A 167 -6.14 -6.66 14.56
CA GLY A 167 -6.06 -7.65 13.49
C GLY A 167 -5.53 -7.06 12.16
N ARG A 168 -4.73 -5.96 12.21
CA ARG A 168 -4.17 -5.28 11.05
C ARG A 168 -2.65 -5.38 11.07
N PRO A 169 -2.00 -5.66 9.92
CA PRO A 169 -0.55 -5.74 9.86
C PRO A 169 0.10 -4.35 9.98
N LEU A 170 1.37 -4.35 10.39
CA LEU A 170 2.27 -3.22 10.19
C LEU A 170 2.99 -3.36 8.85
N ALA A 171 3.15 -2.24 8.14
CA ALA A 171 3.96 -2.14 6.94
C ALA A 171 5.10 -1.13 7.20
N LEU A 172 6.35 -1.56 7.05
CA LEU A 172 7.50 -0.79 7.48
C LEU A 172 8.39 -0.33 6.33
N HIS A 173 8.74 0.94 6.38
CA HIS A 173 9.82 1.57 5.63
C HIS A 173 11.12 1.32 6.38
N CYS A 174 11.98 0.45 5.83
CA CYS A 174 13.19 -0.01 6.50
C CYS A 174 14.39 0.84 6.09
N GLU A 175 14.68 1.87 6.88
CA GLU A 175 15.82 2.77 6.65
C GLU A 175 16.44 3.19 7.96
N GLU A 176 17.77 3.00 8.11
CA GLU A 176 18.54 3.58 9.22
C GLU A 176 19.00 4.99 8.82
N PRO A 177 18.34 6.06 9.33
CA PRO A 177 18.53 7.41 8.80
C PRO A 177 19.92 7.99 9.09
N THR A 178 20.66 7.45 10.05
CA THR A 178 22.03 7.89 10.33
C THR A 178 23.04 7.40 9.29
N LEU A 179 22.69 6.32 8.58
CA LEU A 179 23.49 5.74 7.50
C LEU A 179 23.09 6.28 6.11
N SER A 180 21.83 6.67 5.92
CA SER A 180 21.30 7.09 4.62
C SER A 180 21.39 8.59 4.32
N ARG A 181 21.65 9.43 5.33
CA ARG A 181 21.53 10.91 5.34
C ARG A 181 22.02 11.68 4.12
N ALA A 182 23.06 11.22 3.46
CA ALA A 182 23.68 11.93 2.34
C ALA A 182 23.61 11.14 1.03
N GLY A 183 22.83 10.04 1.02
CA GLY A 183 22.72 9.18 -0.14
C GLY A 183 21.63 9.66 -1.09
N HIS A 184 21.95 9.70 -2.38
CA HIS A 184 21.02 9.99 -3.47
C HIS A 184 20.90 8.82 -4.45
N MET A 185 21.72 7.80 -4.29
CA MET A 185 21.70 6.57 -5.04
C MET A 185 22.35 5.46 -4.20
N ARG A 186 22.27 4.21 -4.66
CA ARG A 186 22.93 3.11 -3.99
C ARG A 186 24.45 3.34 -3.95
N ASP A 187 25.05 3.11 -2.78
CA ASP A 187 26.51 3.16 -2.62
C ASP A 187 27.20 2.06 -3.44
N GLY A 188 28.26 2.43 -4.14
CA GLY A 188 29.03 1.51 -4.98
C GLY A 188 29.88 2.21 -6.02
N ARG A 189 30.37 1.42 -6.99
CA ARG A 189 31.27 1.92 -8.04
C ARG A 189 30.69 3.14 -8.78
N LEU A 190 29.42 3.08 -9.16
CA LEU A 190 28.79 4.14 -9.94
C LEU A 190 28.64 5.45 -9.14
N SER A 191 28.23 5.36 -7.86
CA SER A 191 28.14 6.55 -7.01
C SER A 191 29.51 7.22 -6.82
N ALA A 192 30.56 6.42 -6.65
CA ALA A 192 31.92 6.91 -6.54
C ALA A 192 32.43 7.55 -7.86
N GLU A 193 32.19 6.94 -9.01
CA GLU A 193 32.57 7.47 -10.33
C GLU A 193 31.86 8.80 -10.65
N LEU A 194 30.58 8.94 -10.23
CA LEU A 194 29.79 10.15 -10.45
C LEU A 194 29.99 11.23 -9.39
N GLY A 195 30.66 10.93 -8.28
CA GLY A 195 30.84 11.84 -7.15
C GLY A 195 29.50 12.13 -6.43
N ILE A 196 28.51 11.24 -6.53
CA ILE A 196 27.20 11.35 -5.89
C ILE A 196 27.22 10.54 -4.60
N GLY A 197 26.70 11.14 -3.51
CA GLY A 197 26.63 10.46 -2.20
C GLY A 197 25.90 9.12 -2.31
N GLY A 198 26.55 8.06 -1.85
CA GLY A 198 26.02 6.71 -1.85
C GLY A 198 25.16 6.42 -0.61
N TRP A 199 24.13 5.63 -0.80
CA TRP A 199 23.29 5.06 0.25
C TRP A 199 23.73 3.60 0.47
N PRO A 200 24.37 3.27 1.60
CA PRO A 200 24.86 1.93 1.83
C PRO A 200 23.73 0.95 2.07
N SER A 201 23.77 -0.22 1.45
CA SER A 201 22.72 -1.24 1.57
C SER A 201 22.49 -1.70 3.01
N VAL A 202 23.49 -1.58 3.89
CA VAL A 202 23.35 -1.88 5.32
C VAL A 202 22.35 -0.95 6.02
N ALA A 203 22.07 0.24 5.48
CA ALA A 203 21.06 1.14 6.04
C ALA A 203 19.66 0.52 6.01
N GLU A 204 19.37 -0.31 5.02
CA GLU A 204 18.14 -1.08 4.92
C GLU A 204 18.20 -2.38 5.71
N SER A 205 19.23 -3.21 5.46
CA SER A 205 19.29 -4.56 6.04
C SER A 205 19.32 -4.58 7.56
N VAL A 206 19.99 -3.63 8.22
CA VAL A 206 20.01 -3.56 9.69
C VAL A 206 18.62 -3.27 10.28
N MET A 207 17.80 -2.48 9.58
CA MET A 207 16.43 -2.21 10.01
C MET A 207 15.53 -3.41 9.74
N VAL A 208 15.68 -4.06 8.58
CA VAL A 208 14.96 -5.32 8.27
C VAL A 208 15.24 -6.38 9.32
N GLU A 209 16.52 -6.64 9.67
CA GLU A 209 16.90 -7.63 10.69
C GLU A 209 16.29 -7.31 12.05
N ARG A 210 16.37 -6.04 12.48
CA ARG A 210 15.78 -5.59 13.75
C ARG A 210 14.27 -5.79 13.76
N ASP A 211 13.59 -5.40 12.70
CA ASP A 211 12.14 -5.41 12.61
C ASP A 211 11.59 -6.84 12.57
N LEU A 212 12.24 -7.72 11.82
CA LEU A 212 11.94 -9.15 11.82
C LEU A 212 12.15 -9.81 13.18
N ALA A 213 13.24 -9.45 13.88
CA ALA A 213 13.49 -9.97 15.22
C ALA A 213 12.39 -9.57 16.22
N LEU A 214 11.92 -8.31 16.15
CA LEU A 214 10.81 -7.82 16.99
C LEU A 214 9.48 -8.48 16.61
N ALA A 215 9.19 -8.60 15.32
CA ALA A 215 7.96 -9.24 14.84
C ALA A 215 7.90 -10.71 15.24
N ALA A 216 9.02 -11.44 15.11
CA ALA A 216 9.13 -12.82 15.55
C ALA A 216 8.96 -12.97 17.07
N TYR A 217 9.52 -12.05 17.86
CA TYR A 217 9.38 -12.06 19.30
C TYR A 217 7.93 -11.83 19.77
N GLU A 218 7.20 -10.92 19.11
CA GLU A 218 5.80 -10.63 19.43
C GLU A 218 4.82 -11.59 18.71
N GLY A 219 5.31 -12.47 17.81
CA GLY A 219 4.48 -13.41 17.05
C GLY A 219 3.56 -12.73 16.04
N GLN A 220 3.92 -11.54 15.55
CA GLN A 220 3.07 -10.74 14.67
C GLN A 220 3.57 -10.75 13.22
N PRO A 221 2.65 -10.78 12.23
CA PRO A 221 3.02 -10.62 10.84
C PRO A 221 3.51 -9.19 10.56
N LEU A 222 4.47 -9.08 9.65
CA LEU A 222 5.06 -7.83 9.23
C LEU A 222 5.13 -7.76 7.69
N HIS A 223 4.79 -6.62 7.13
CA HIS A 223 5.00 -6.31 5.72
C HIS A 223 6.21 -5.39 5.58
N LEU A 224 7.25 -5.86 4.90
CA LEU A 224 8.41 -5.03 4.54
C LEU A 224 8.12 -4.40 3.19
N MET A 225 8.16 -3.07 3.13
CA MET A 225 7.84 -2.33 1.90
C MET A 225 9.11 -2.07 1.08
N HIS A 226 8.97 -2.04 -0.26
CA HIS A 226 9.95 -1.55 -1.23
C HIS A 226 11.44 -1.79 -0.85
N LEU A 227 11.85 -3.04 -0.70
CA LEU A 227 13.23 -3.46 -0.44
C LEU A 227 14.09 -3.43 -1.71
#